data_0f588f494412c750ff13b9cfb241379c
#
_entry.id   0f588f494412c750ff13b9cfb241379c
#
_cell.length_a   1.000
_cell.length_b   1.000
_cell.length_c   1.000
_cell.angle_alpha   90.00
_cell.angle_beta   90.00
_cell.angle_gamma   90.00
#
_symmetry.space_group_name_H-M   'P 1'
#
loop_
_entity.id
_entity.type
_entity.pdbx_description
1 polymer ?
#
loop_
_entity_poly.entity_id
_entity_poly.type
_entity_poly.pdbx_seq_one_letter_code
_entity_poly.pdbx_strand_id
1 'polypeptide(L)'
;MKISNFIVILVIIAGLFFIQSSRVSRIIQNSGSIYSAEAKKVIDAKCYGCHSEKGKSMDAKDALLWDNLPNLQKSRIVATLDDIIGVLKENTMPPEDVIKKYPEMKLLPQEKKILLSWAESKADSLLK
;
A
#
# COMPACT_ATOMS: atom_id res chain seq x y z
N MET A 1 11.70 56.35 -2.36
CA MET A 1 12.05 55.27 -1.39
C MET A 1 10.86 54.45 -0.85
N LYS A 2 9.64 54.59 -1.37
CA LYS A 2 8.45 53.86 -0.89
C LYS A 2 7.99 52.68 -1.81
N ILE A 3 8.45 52.65 -3.06
CA ILE A 3 8.04 51.64 -4.07
C ILE A 3 8.82 50.33 -3.85
N SER A 4 10.07 50.40 -3.38
CA SER A 4 10.93 49.22 -3.21
C SER A 4 10.40 48.27 -2.13
N ASN A 5 9.83 48.77 -1.04
CA ASN A 5 9.31 47.94 0.03
C ASN A 5 8.00 47.22 -0.36
N PHE A 6 7.19 47.84 -1.25
CA PHE A 6 5.95 47.20 -1.73
C PHE A 6 6.26 45.99 -2.66
N ILE A 7 7.29 46.11 -3.50
CA ILE A 7 7.71 45.01 -4.39
C ILE A 7 8.26 43.83 -3.59
N VAL A 8 9.05 44.10 -2.55
CA VAL A 8 9.60 43.04 -1.67
C VAL A 8 8.49 42.30 -0.92
N ILE A 9 7.48 43.00 -0.41
CA ILE A 9 6.34 42.41 0.29
C ILE A 9 5.49 41.54 -0.68
N LEU A 10 5.30 41.99 -1.91
CA LEU A 10 4.53 41.27 -2.94
C LEU A 10 5.23 39.97 -3.35
N VAL A 11 6.56 39.97 -3.46
CA VAL A 11 7.36 38.77 -3.77
C VAL A 11 7.33 37.76 -2.62
N ILE A 12 7.36 38.22 -1.36
CA ILE A 12 7.28 37.34 -0.18
C ILE A 12 5.91 36.67 -0.09
N ILE A 13 4.83 37.40 -0.37
CA ILE A 13 3.46 36.86 -0.33
C ILE A 13 3.26 35.84 -1.48
N ALA A 14 3.77 36.11 -2.68
CA ALA A 14 3.72 35.16 -3.78
C ALA A 14 4.54 33.89 -3.50
N GLY A 15 5.71 34.00 -2.86
CA GLY A 15 6.55 32.87 -2.45
C GLY A 15 5.88 31.96 -1.42
N LEU A 16 5.12 32.50 -0.48
CA LEU A 16 4.40 31.73 0.54
C LEU A 16 3.21 30.95 -0.04
N PHE A 17 2.57 31.46 -1.09
CA PHE A 17 1.48 30.74 -1.77
C PHE A 17 1.98 29.51 -2.56
N PHE A 18 3.22 29.52 -3.12
CA PHE A 18 3.78 28.39 -3.85
C PHE A 18 4.18 27.19 -2.97
N ILE A 19 4.49 27.42 -1.69
CA ILE A 19 4.92 26.35 -0.77
C ILE A 19 3.73 25.49 -0.29
N GLN A 20 2.52 26.01 -0.31
CA GLN A 20 1.33 25.28 0.16
C GLN A 20 0.72 24.36 -0.90
N SER A 21 0.95 24.57 -2.19
CA SER A 21 0.39 23.73 -3.26
C SER A 21 0.96 22.32 -3.32
N SER A 22 2.17 22.08 -2.79
CA SER A 22 2.84 20.77 -2.89
C SER A 22 2.36 19.73 -1.90
N ARG A 23 1.64 20.13 -0.83
CA ARG A 23 1.14 19.20 0.21
C ARG A 23 -0.26 18.68 -0.05
N VAL A 24 -1.07 19.41 -0.78
CA VAL A 24 -2.47 19.05 -1.06
C VAL A 24 -2.56 17.92 -2.09
N SER A 25 -1.65 17.85 -3.05
CA SER A 25 -1.66 16.81 -4.09
C SER A 25 -1.38 15.39 -3.57
N ARG A 26 -0.75 15.22 -2.41
CA ARG A 26 -0.47 13.90 -1.85
C ARG A 26 -1.65 13.28 -1.09
N ILE A 27 -2.59 14.08 -0.66
CA ILE A 27 -3.75 13.62 0.14
C ILE A 27 -4.89 13.13 -0.76
N ILE A 28 -5.01 13.64 -1.99
CA ILE A 28 -6.13 13.33 -2.88
C ILE A 28 -5.92 12.02 -3.67
N GLN A 29 -4.69 11.53 -3.83
CA GLN A 29 -4.42 10.30 -4.58
C GLN A 29 -4.70 9.01 -3.84
N ASN A 30 -5.07 9.04 -2.56
CA ASN A 30 -5.25 7.83 -1.74
C ASN A 30 -6.71 7.55 -1.33
N SER A 31 -7.69 8.30 -1.84
CA SER A 31 -9.10 8.17 -1.43
C SER A 31 -9.88 7.06 -2.14
N GLY A 32 -9.26 6.27 -3.03
CA GLY A 32 -9.96 5.24 -3.82
C GLY A 32 -9.30 3.88 -3.84
N SER A 33 -8.01 3.75 -3.53
CA SER A 33 -7.31 2.47 -3.57
C SER A 33 -7.40 1.74 -2.23
N ILE A 34 -7.69 0.43 -2.29
CA ILE A 34 -7.60 -0.43 -1.11
C ILE A 34 -6.14 -0.55 -0.62
N TYR A 35 -5.17 -0.39 -1.51
CA TYR A 35 -3.75 -0.52 -1.25
C TYR A 35 -3.11 0.82 -0.94
N SER A 36 -2.21 0.88 0.06
CA SER A 36 -1.23 1.97 0.14
C SER A 36 -0.16 1.80 -0.95
N ALA A 37 0.50 2.89 -1.32
CA ALA A 37 1.55 2.84 -2.35
C ALA A 37 2.72 1.94 -1.94
N GLU A 38 3.09 1.95 -0.66
CA GLU A 38 4.15 1.13 -0.09
C GLU A 38 3.76 -0.34 -0.07
N ALA A 39 2.55 -0.68 0.41
CA ALA A 39 2.05 -2.06 0.42
C ALA A 39 1.94 -2.61 -1.00
N LYS A 40 1.44 -1.82 -1.95
CA LYS A 40 1.33 -2.23 -3.35
C LYS A 40 2.69 -2.62 -3.95
N LYS A 41 3.76 -1.86 -3.66
CA LYS A 41 5.11 -2.19 -4.11
C LYS A 41 5.59 -3.55 -3.59
N VAL A 42 5.36 -3.84 -2.31
CA VAL A 42 5.75 -5.12 -1.71
C VAL A 42 4.91 -6.25 -2.29
N ILE A 43 3.59 -6.07 -2.41
CA ILE A 43 2.68 -7.04 -3.02
C ILE A 43 3.12 -7.39 -4.43
N ASP A 44 3.40 -6.39 -5.27
CA ASP A 44 3.83 -6.60 -6.66
C ASP A 44 5.15 -7.35 -6.76
N ALA A 45 6.08 -7.07 -5.86
CA ALA A 45 7.40 -7.66 -5.87
C ALA A 45 7.43 -9.09 -5.29
N LYS A 46 6.61 -9.40 -4.28
CA LYS A 46 6.75 -10.61 -3.45
C LYS A 46 5.56 -11.58 -3.54
N CYS A 47 4.37 -11.10 -3.86
CA CYS A 47 3.13 -11.86 -3.73
C CYS A 47 2.44 -12.07 -5.08
N TYR A 48 2.44 -11.04 -5.92
CA TYR A 48 1.64 -10.97 -7.14
C TYR A 48 2.01 -12.03 -8.18
N GLY A 49 3.27 -12.51 -8.19
CA GLY A 49 3.71 -13.57 -9.09
C GLY A 49 2.95 -14.90 -8.94
N CYS A 50 2.44 -15.19 -7.73
CA CYS A 50 1.63 -16.38 -7.45
C CYS A 50 0.15 -16.04 -7.32
N HIS A 51 -0.20 -14.94 -6.66
CA HIS A 51 -1.55 -14.54 -6.28
C HIS A 51 -2.20 -13.54 -7.24
N SER A 52 -1.90 -13.60 -8.55
CA SER A 52 -2.56 -12.80 -9.59
C SER A 52 -3.26 -13.68 -10.60
N GLU A 53 -4.12 -13.10 -11.43
CA GLU A 53 -4.77 -13.84 -12.53
C GLU A 53 -3.77 -14.56 -13.44
N LYS A 54 -2.59 -13.97 -13.65
CA LYS A 54 -1.50 -14.52 -14.44
C LYS A 54 -0.58 -15.47 -13.66
N GLY A 55 -0.79 -15.60 -12.33
CA GLY A 55 -0.03 -16.51 -11.48
C GLY A 55 -0.19 -17.97 -11.89
N LYS A 56 0.87 -18.75 -11.70
CA LYS A 56 0.88 -20.18 -12.13
C LYS A 56 0.30 -21.12 -11.08
N SER A 57 0.22 -20.72 -9.82
CA SER A 57 -0.31 -21.55 -8.72
C SER A 57 -1.82 -21.38 -8.61
N MET A 58 -2.58 -22.43 -8.85
CA MET A 58 -4.03 -22.42 -8.65
C MET A 58 -4.38 -22.28 -7.17
N ASP A 59 -3.71 -23.03 -6.28
CA ASP A 59 -3.94 -22.95 -4.84
C ASP A 59 -3.73 -21.54 -4.29
N ALA A 60 -2.68 -20.84 -4.79
CA ALA A 60 -2.43 -19.45 -4.40
C ALA A 60 -3.56 -18.52 -4.87
N LYS A 61 -4.07 -18.71 -6.09
CA LYS A 61 -5.17 -17.89 -6.63
C LYS A 61 -6.49 -18.16 -5.90
N ASP A 62 -6.75 -19.41 -5.57
CA ASP A 62 -7.96 -19.79 -4.82
C ASP A 62 -7.94 -19.26 -3.39
N ALA A 63 -6.76 -19.21 -2.76
CA ALA A 63 -6.59 -18.65 -1.43
C ALA A 63 -6.72 -17.11 -1.42
N LEU A 64 -6.07 -16.44 -2.37
CA LEU A 64 -6.09 -14.98 -2.50
C LEU A 64 -5.78 -14.56 -3.93
N LEU A 65 -6.66 -13.77 -4.53
CA LEU A 65 -6.45 -13.11 -5.79
C LEU A 65 -6.38 -11.59 -5.58
N TRP A 66 -5.17 -11.00 -5.66
CA TRP A 66 -4.96 -9.57 -5.43
C TRP A 66 -5.78 -8.69 -6.38
N ASP A 67 -5.96 -9.13 -7.63
CA ASP A 67 -6.74 -8.40 -8.64
C ASP A 67 -8.21 -8.26 -8.23
N ASN A 68 -8.74 -9.23 -7.47
CA ASN A 68 -10.14 -9.26 -7.07
C ASN A 68 -10.41 -8.58 -5.71
N LEU A 69 -9.42 -8.43 -4.85
CA LEU A 69 -9.59 -7.89 -3.50
C LEU A 69 -10.34 -6.55 -3.48
N PRO A 70 -10.08 -5.58 -4.38
CA PRO A 70 -10.80 -4.30 -4.39
C PRO A 70 -12.29 -4.44 -4.74
N ASN A 71 -12.68 -5.53 -5.38
CA ASN A 71 -14.04 -5.76 -5.89
C ASN A 71 -14.91 -6.59 -4.93
N LEU A 72 -14.33 -7.08 -3.83
CA LEU A 72 -15.05 -7.87 -2.84
C LEU A 72 -15.99 -6.97 -2.01
N GLN A 73 -17.02 -7.60 -1.44
CA GLN A 73 -17.85 -6.95 -0.42
C GLN A 73 -17.01 -6.58 0.81
N LYS A 74 -17.38 -5.50 1.49
CA LYS A 74 -16.66 -4.97 2.67
C LYS A 74 -16.30 -6.04 3.71
N SER A 75 -17.25 -6.90 4.08
CA SER A 75 -17.03 -7.99 5.03
C SER A 75 -16.00 -9.02 4.56
N ARG A 76 -16.00 -9.31 3.25
CA ARG A 76 -15.02 -10.23 2.65
C ARG A 76 -13.64 -9.60 2.58
N ILE A 77 -13.56 -8.29 2.29
CA ILE A 77 -12.28 -7.56 2.33
C ILE A 77 -11.69 -7.65 3.74
N VAL A 78 -12.49 -7.38 4.78
CA VAL A 78 -12.03 -7.44 6.19
C VAL A 78 -11.52 -8.84 6.53
N ALA A 79 -12.29 -9.88 6.19
CA ALA A 79 -11.87 -11.26 6.44
C ALA A 79 -10.56 -11.61 5.71
N THR A 80 -10.43 -11.22 4.43
CA THR A 80 -9.20 -11.45 3.66
C THR A 80 -8.00 -10.70 4.26
N LEU A 81 -8.20 -9.46 4.74
CA LEU A 81 -7.14 -8.71 5.41
C LEU A 81 -6.70 -9.38 6.72
N ASP A 82 -7.64 -9.98 7.46
CA ASP A 82 -7.33 -10.73 8.68
C ASP A 82 -6.53 -12.00 8.36
N ASP A 83 -6.90 -12.74 7.32
CA ASP A 83 -6.14 -13.89 6.82
C ASP A 83 -4.71 -13.47 6.41
N ILE A 84 -4.55 -12.35 5.70
CA ILE A 84 -3.24 -11.81 5.33
C ILE A 84 -2.41 -11.49 6.58
N ILE A 85 -2.99 -10.86 7.59
CA ILE A 85 -2.33 -10.56 8.86
C ILE A 85 -1.87 -11.86 9.54
N GLY A 86 -2.72 -12.87 9.57
CA GLY A 86 -2.42 -14.18 10.14
C GLY A 86 -1.19 -14.82 9.49
N VAL A 87 -1.21 -15.03 8.19
CA VAL A 87 -0.11 -15.69 7.46
C VAL A 87 1.21 -14.90 7.53
N LEU A 88 1.13 -13.58 7.61
CA LEU A 88 2.30 -12.73 7.81
C LEU A 88 2.88 -12.88 9.22
N LYS A 89 2.04 -12.88 10.26
CA LYS A 89 2.47 -13.05 11.66
C LYS A 89 3.11 -14.42 11.87
N GLU A 90 2.53 -15.45 11.30
CA GLU A 90 3.00 -16.85 11.39
C GLU A 90 4.19 -17.15 10.46
N ASN A 91 4.58 -16.25 9.58
CA ASN A 91 5.63 -16.44 8.55
C ASN A 91 5.36 -17.64 7.61
N THR A 92 4.10 -17.93 7.34
CA THR A 92 3.71 -19.02 6.41
C THR A 92 3.71 -18.56 4.95
N MET A 93 3.76 -17.23 4.70
CA MET A 93 3.88 -16.63 3.37
C MET A 93 5.07 -15.67 3.27
N PRO A 94 5.87 -15.74 2.18
CA PRO A 94 5.86 -16.78 1.14
C PRO A 94 6.24 -18.16 1.69
N PRO A 95 5.77 -19.27 1.06
CA PRO A 95 6.09 -20.63 1.52
C PRO A 95 7.60 -20.92 1.51
N GLU A 96 8.05 -21.77 2.42
CA GLU A 96 9.47 -22.05 2.60
C GLU A 96 10.13 -22.70 1.36
N ASP A 97 9.43 -23.56 0.66
CA ASP A 97 9.87 -24.20 -0.58
C ASP A 97 10.04 -23.16 -1.71
N VAL A 98 9.16 -22.15 -1.77
CA VAL A 98 9.29 -21.02 -2.70
C VAL A 98 10.53 -20.20 -2.36
N ILE A 99 10.75 -19.88 -1.06
CA ILE A 99 11.92 -19.12 -0.62
C ILE A 99 13.24 -19.88 -0.87
N LYS A 100 13.24 -21.21 -0.71
CA LYS A 100 14.41 -22.05 -1.04
C LYS A 100 14.76 -21.98 -2.52
N LYS A 101 13.74 -21.96 -3.39
CA LYS A 101 13.92 -21.90 -4.85
C LYS A 101 14.19 -20.47 -5.35
N TYR A 102 13.59 -19.49 -4.72
CA TYR A 102 13.64 -18.07 -5.09
C TYR A 102 13.90 -17.22 -3.84
N PRO A 103 15.17 -17.12 -3.36
CA PRO A 103 15.51 -16.43 -2.12
C PRO A 103 15.09 -14.96 -2.09
N GLU A 104 15.02 -14.32 -3.25
CA GLU A 104 14.56 -12.94 -3.43
C GLU A 104 13.10 -12.74 -3.07
N MET A 105 12.29 -13.81 -3.04
CA MET A 105 10.88 -13.74 -2.63
C MET A 105 10.70 -13.64 -1.11
N LYS A 106 11.76 -13.88 -0.32
CA LYS A 106 11.71 -13.72 1.12
C LYS A 106 11.35 -12.28 1.50
N LEU A 107 10.36 -12.13 2.38
CA LEU A 107 10.02 -10.82 2.94
C LEU A 107 11.13 -10.34 3.89
N LEU A 108 11.59 -9.10 3.66
CA LEU A 108 12.42 -8.40 4.62
C LEU A 108 11.58 -7.96 5.83
N PRO A 109 12.18 -7.79 7.02
CA PRO A 109 11.44 -7.33 8.20
C PRO A 109 10.67 -6.03 7.97
N GLN A 110 11.23 -5.09 7.21
CA GLN A 110 10.59 -3.83 6.87
C GLN A 110 9.41 -4.02 5.91
N GLU A 111 9.53 -4.92 4.92
CA GLU A 111 8.45 -5.23 3.98
C GLU A 111 7.27 -5.88 4.71
N LYS A 112 7.55 -6.83 5.62
CA LYS A 112 6.54 -7.45 6.48
C LYS A 112 5.83 -6.42 7.35
N LYS A 113 6.56 -5.48 7.95
CA LYS A 113 6.00 -4.39 8.76
C LYS A 113 5.07 -3.50 7.94
N ILE A 114 5.46 -3.16 6.71
CA ILE A 114 4.62 -2.35 5.79
C ILE A 114 3.30 -3.06 5.51
N LEU A 115 3.35 -4.35 5.16
CA LEU A 115 2.15 -5.14 4.85
C LEU A 115 1.23 -5.28 6.07
N LEU A 116 1.77 -5.59 7.25
CA LEU A 116 0.99 -5.69 8.49
C LEU A 116 0.32 -4.36 8.84
N SER A 117 1.08 -3.27 8.86
CA SER A 117 0.53 -1.95 9.18
C SER A 117 -0.55 -1.52 8.20
N TRP A 118 -0.37 -1.78 6.90
CA TRP A 118 -1.38 -1.52 5.89
C TRP A 118 -2.64 -2.35 6.12
N ALA A 119 -2.51 -3.68 6.29
CA ALA A 119 -3.65 -4.58 6.42
C ALA A 119 -4.48 -4.28 7.68
N GLU A 120 -3.81 -4.09 8.82
CA GLU A 120 -4.46 -3.73 10.10
C GLU A 120 -5.19 -2.38 9.99
N SER A 121 -4.51 -1.33 9.48
CA SER A 121 -5.12 -0.01 9.32
C SER A 121 -6.31 -0.02 8.35
N LYS A 122 -6.22 -0.79 7.27
CA LYS A 122 -7.32 -0.90 6.29
C LYS A 122 -8.50 -1.67 6.87
N ALA A 123 -8.28 -2.78 7.57
CA ALA A 123 -9.34 -3.53 8.25
C ALA A 123 -10.07 -2.64 9.26
N ASP A 124 -9.34 -1.94 10.13
CA ASP A 124 -9.89 -1.01 11.11
C ASP A 124 -10.72 0.12 10.47
N SER A 125 -10.25 0.66 9.35
CA SER A 125 -10.95 1.72 8.63
C SER A 125 -12.27 1.25 8.02
N LEU A 126 -12.35 -0.03 7.66
CA LEU A 126 -13.55 -0.65 7.09
C LEU A 126 -14.56 -1.07 8.17
N LEU A 127 -14.15 -1.29 9.39
CA LEU A 127 -15.02 -1.68 10.51
C LEU A 127 -15.76 -0.48 11.13
N LYS A 128 -15.29 0.72 10.91
CA LYS A 128 -15.95 1.99 11.32
C LYS A 128 -17.01 2.43 10.33
#